data_7d5af49fb7e33fd671b4eb03ea2094c9
#
_entry.id   7d5af49fb7e33fd671b4eb03ea2094c9
#
_cell.length_a   1.000
_cell.length_b   1.000
_cell.length_c   1.000
_cell.angle_alpha   90.00
_cell.angle_beta   90.00
_cell.angle_gamma   90.00
#
_symmetry.space_group_name_H-M   'P 1'
#
loop_
_entity.id
_entity.type
_entity.pdbx_description
1 polymer ?
#
loop_
_entity_poly.entity_id
_entity_poly.type
_entity_poly.pdbx_seq_one_letter_code
_entity_poly.pdbx_strand_id
1 'polypeptide(L)'
;MTNAGDHAMKRLRACLPLAMAALALSPAIDATEGAMGRSITGAQITPYIGIIPPTPGLQFSLSYVNYDGSIGGSRQVPIAGVAAVNLHAKVDLFAATFAYIWNTGQGHWNFASMFTVPYIRPTVTADLSLGRLGGRTTDRASGLFDLYFAPVIASYHVSQVEHWSFGLYIYAPTANYEKGQLANEGLNVWTFSPAVGYTHLFQKGTFELSALAGVDFYSKNNDTDYQNGAVFRLDALAMKRTPGGWGFGLAAGWIQQLEDDDGPTADRLNGFRGRSLGIGPALNYSKAFSKESKVDLTVRWLKEFDVKNRIKGEPLVLNFSLSL
;
A
#
# COMPACT_ATOMS: atom_id res chain seq x y z
N MET A 1 -26.07 14.04 -39.05
CA MET A 1 -24.81 13.86 -38.28
C MET A 1 -25.18 13.28 -36.93
N THR A 2 -25.15 11.95 -36.82
CA THR A 2 -25.75 11.17 -35.74
C THR A 2 -24.69 10.74 -34.73
N ASN A 3 -24.92 11.11 -33.54
CA ASN A 3 -24.57 10.64 -32.17
C ASN A 3 -23.78 9.32 -32.05
N ALA A 4 -22.48 9.33 -32.35
CA ALA A 4 -21.56 8.23 -32.04
C ALA A 4 -20.97 8.28 -30.61
N GLY A 5 -21.03 9.44 -29.94
CA GLY A 5 -20.46 9.63 -28.61
C GLY A 5 -21.28 9.04 -27.43
N ASP A 6 -22.60 8.96 -27.62
CA ASP A 6 -23.52 8.57 -26.53
C ASP A 6 -23.56 7.04 -26.30
N HIS A 7 -23.23 6.24 -27.32
CA HIS A 7 -23.19 4.79 -27.23
C HIS A 7 -21.90 4.23 -26.56
N ALA A 8 -20.78 4.95 -26.65
CA ALA A 8 -19.54 4.56 -26.01
C ALA A 8 -19.59 4.77 -24.49
N MET A 9 -20.17 5.90 -24.06
CA MET A 9 -20.34 6.23 -22.62
C MET A 9 -21.35 5.33 -21.92
N LYS A 10 -22.41 4.88 -22.62
CA LYS A 10 -23.39 3.93 -22.06
C LYS A 10 -22.80 2.52 -21.90
N ARG A 11 -21.89 2.10 -22.78
CA ARG A 11 -21.21 0.80 -22.65
C ARG A 11 -20.18 0.78 -21.51
N LEU A 12 -19.48 1.89 -21.25
CA LEU A 12 -18.55 1.98 -20.12
C LEU A 12 -19.27 1.96 -18.77
N ARG A 13 -20.46 2.58 -18.69
CA ARG A 13 -21.28 2.57 -17.46
C ARG A 13 -21.90 1.19 -17.14
N ALA A 14 -22.07 0.33 -18.13
CA ALA A 14 -22.62 -1.02 -17.95
C ALA A 14 -21.56 -2.06 -17.56
N CYS A 15 -20.28 -1.82 -17.83
CA CYS A 15 -19.20 -2.77 -17.51
C CYS A 15 -18.63 -2.61 -16.08
N LEU A 16 -18.76 -1.43 -15.45
CA LEU A 16 -18.26 -1.19 -14.09
C LEU A 16 -18.96 -2.03 -13.01
N PRO A 17 -20.30 -2.18 -13.00
CA PRO A 17 -20.97 -3.01 -11.99
C PRO A 17 -20.74 -4.52 -12.18
N LEU A 18 -20.41 -5.00 -13.39
CA LEU A 18 -20.15 -6.42 -13.62
C LEU A 18 -18.77 -6.87 -13.12
N ALA A 19 -17.77 -5.98 -13.16
CA ALA A 19 -16.44 -6.27 -12.63
C ALA A 19 -16.41 -6.32 -11.08
N MET A 20 -17.29 -5.56 -10.41
CA MET A 20 -17.43 -5.62 -8.94
C MET A 20 -18.24 -6.83 -8.45
N ALA A 21 -19.14 -7.38 -9.26
CA ALA A 21 -19.97 -8.52 -8.89
C ALA A 21 -19.23 -9.88 -9.01
N ALA A 22 -18.17 -9.95 -9.82
CA ALA A 22 -17.37 -11.17 -9.97
C ALA A 22 -16.38 -11.42 -8.80
N LEU A 23 -16.16 -10.44 -7.93
CA LEU A 23 -15.28 -10.54 -6.74
C LEU A 23 -15.96 -11.12 -5.49
N ALA A 24 -17.26 -11.47 -5.56
CA ALA A 24 -18.05 -11.84 -4.38
C ALA A 24 -18.19 -13.35 -4.11
N LEU A 25 -17.63 -14.24 -4.92
CA LEU A 25 -17.81 -15.67 -4.76
C LEU A 25 -16.51 -16.46 -4.95
N SER A 26 -15.72 -16.57 -3.87
CA SER A 26 -14.82 -17.72 -3.68
C SER A 26 -14.64 -17.99 -2.19
N PRO A 27 -14.73 -19.27 -1.75
CA PRO A 27 -14.51 -19.61 -0.35
C PRO A 27 -13.05 -19.39 0.03
N ALA A 28 -12.92 -18.90 1.22
CA ALA A 28 -11.74 -18.58 2.00
C ALA A 28 -10.46 -19.33 1.71
N ILE A 29 -9.33 -18.65 1.91
CA ILE A 29 -8.24 -19.01 2.82
C ILE A 29 -6.87 -18.47 2.33
N ASP A 30 -6.18 -17.58 3.05
CA ASP A 30 -4.87 -17.46 3.69
C ASP A 30 -3.75 -16.56 3.08
N ALA A 31 -2.76 -16.10 3.83
CA ALA A 31 -1.90 -14.90 3.64
C ALA A 31 -0.43 -15.13 3.16
N THR A 32 0.24 -14.03 2.73
CA THR A 32 1.64 -13.91 2.27
C THR A 32 2.71 -14.34 3.29
N GLU A 33 3.94 -14.67 2.85
CA GLU A 33 5.10 -14.97 3.72
C GLU A 33 5.31 -13.87 4.77
N GLY A 34 5.46 -14.24 6.04
CA GLY A 34 5.51 -13.32 7.16
C GLY A 34 4.16 -12.71 7.56
N ALA A 35 3.03 -13.11 6.92
CA ALA A 35 1.69 -12.60 7.18
C ALA A 35 1.52 -11.06 7.05
N MET A 36 2.43 -10.37 6.35
CA MET A 36 2.38 -8.92 6.16
C MET A 36 2.44 -8.52 4.67
N GLY A 37 3.41 -9.01 3.90
CA GLY A 37 3.65 -8.62 2.52
C GLY A 37 4.14 -7.16 2.38
N ARG A 38 4.00 -6.58 1.18
CA ARG A 38 4.38 -5.19 0.89
C ARG A 38 3.38 -4.17 1.43
N SER A 39 2.11 -4.52 1.44
CA SER A 39 1.03 -3.57 1.72
C SER A 39 0.59 -3.62 3.18
N ILE A 40 0.56 -2.45 3.81
CA ILE A 40 -0.03 -2.20 5.12
C ILE A 40 -1.38 -1.50 4.90
N THR A 41 -2.42 -1.95 5.57
CA THR A 41 -3.80 -1.47 5.40
C THR A 41 -3.91 0.04 5.60
N GLY A 42 -4.36 0.76 4.58
CA GLY A 42 -4.54 2.22 4.59
C GLY A 42 -3.24 3.04 4.56
N ALA A 43 -2.08 2.41 4.35
CA ALA A 43 -0.81 3.13 4.38
C ALA A 43 -0.43 3.80 3.07
N GLN A 44 -0.95 3.34 1.93
CA GLN A 44 -0.54 3.83 0.61
C GLN A 44 -1.34 5.05 0.14
N ILE A 45 -2.51 5.34 0.74
CA ILE A 45 -3.30 6.50 0.35
C ILE A 45 -2.64 7.81 0.82
N THR A 46 -2.61 8.80 -0.05
CA THR A 46 -2.25 10.18 0.28
C THR A 46 -3.35 11.13 -0.20
N PRO A 47 -3.49 12.33 0.38
CA PRO A 47 -4.36 13.34 -0.19
C PRO A 47 -4.06 13.58 -1.66
N TYR A 48 -5.11 13.77 -2.46
CA TYR A 48 -5.03 14.06 -3.89
C TYR A 48 -4.32 12.98 -4.74
N ILE A 49 -4.40 11.70 -4.36
CA ILE A 49 -3.67 10.60 -5.02
C ILE A 49 -3.93 10.48 -6.54
N GLY A 50 -5.08 10.94 -7.01
CA GLY A 50 -5.43 10.98 -8.45
C GLY A 50 -4.79 12.15 -9.21
N ILE A 51 -4.08 13.06 -8.53
CA ILE A 51 -3.64 14.34 -9.11
C ILE A 51 -2.11 14.41 -9.17
N ILE A 52 -1.58 14.54 -10.37
CA ILE A 52 -0.24 15.08 -10.61
C ILE A 52 -0.45 16.53 -11.08
N PRO A 53 0.08 17.55 -10.37
CA PRO A 53 -0.12 18.93 -10.76
C PRO A 53 0.54 19.24 -12.12
N PRO A 54 0.03 20.22 -12.88
CA PRO A 54 0.60 20.59 -14.18
C PRO A 54 1.92 21.38 -14.07
N THR A 55 2.26 21.84 -12.87
CA THR A 55 3.51 22.59 -12.63
C THR A 55 4.66 21.61 -12.53
N PRO A 56 5.64 21.64 -13.45
CA PRO A 56 6.81 20.79 -13.38
C PRO A 56 7.68 21.17 -12.19
N GLY A 57 8.39 20.19 -11.62
CA GLY A 57 9.27 20.45 -10.49
C GLY A 57 9.58 19.21 -9.68
N LEU A 58 10.39 19.41 -8.65
CA LEU A 58 10.76 18.37 -7.70
C LEU A 58 9.79 18.38 -6.52
N GLN A 59 9.39 17.19 -6.12
CA GLN A 59 8.69 16.94 -4.86
C GLN A 59 9.54 16.03 -3.99
N PHE A 60 9.61 16.36 -2.74
CA PHE A 60 10.27 15.56 -1.70
C PHE A 60 9.24 15.18 -0.63
N SER A 61 9.27 13.92 -0.19
CA SER A 61 8.44 13.52 0.95
C SER A 61 9.19 12.57 1.88
N LEU A 62 8.86 12.71 3.16
CA LEU A 62 9.26 11.80 4.23
C LEU A 62 8.02 11.11 4.77
N SER A 63 8.10 9.80 4.89
CA SER A 63 7.05 8.99 5.49
C SER A 63 7.61 8.22 6.68
N TYR A 64 6.82 8.12 7.73
CA TYR A 64 7.05 7.22 8.84
C TYR A 64 5.83 6.35 9.04
N VAL A 65 6.04 5.05 9.11
CA VAL A 65 5.01 4.07 9.43
C VAL A 65 5.44 3.30 10.67
N ASN A 66 4.62 3.36 11.70
CA ASN A 66 4.71 2.46 12.84
C ASN A 66 3.58 1.44 12.73
N TYR A 67 3.93 0.17 12.79
CA TYR A 67 2.99 -0.93 12.81
C TYR A 67 3.32 -1.86 13.96
N ASP A 68 2.34 -2.11 14.82
CA ASP A 68 2.44 -3.03 15.95
C ASP A 68 1.23 -3.95 15.91
N GLY A 69 1.48 -5.25 15.77
CA GLY A 69 0.40 -6.19 15.57
C GLY A 69 0.79 -7.64 15.82
N SER A 70 -0.22 -8.50 15.88
CA SER A 70 -0.02 -9.93 16.16
C SER A 70 -0.99 -10.82 15.38
N ILE A 71 -0.58 -12.06 15.21
CA ILE A 71 -1.43 -13.16 14.79
C ILE A 71 -1.34 -14.24 15.88
N GLY A 72 -2.42 -14.42 16.60
CA GLY A 72 -2.45 -15.33 17.75
C GLY A 72 -3.02 -16.70 17.42
N GLY A 73 -2.99 -17.59 18.44
CA GLY A 73 -3.54 -18.93 18.38
C GLY A 73 -2.56 -19.97 17.81
N SER A 74 -3.09 -21.15 17.53
CA SER A 74 -2.33 -22.28 16.98
C SER A 74 -2.06 -22.15 15.48
N ARG A 75 -2.35 -21.00 14.88
CA ARG A 75 -2.17 -20.79 13.45
C ARG A 75 -0.70 -20.66 13.09
N GLN A 76 -0.24 -21.50 12.19
CA GLN A 76 1.11 -21.46 11.65
C GLN A 76 1.21 -20.36 10.57
N VAL A 77 2.31 -19.62 10.60
CA VAL A 77 2.64 -18.54 9.66
C VAL A 77 3.94 -18.91 8.97
N PRO A 78 4.02 -18.95 7.63
CA PRO A 78 5.27 -19.12 6.91
C PRO A 78 6.10 -17.84 7.04
N ILE A 79 7.35 -17.95 7.47
CA ILE A 79 8.26 -16.82 7.58
C ILE A 79 9.69 -17.28 7.34
N ALA A 80 10.35 -16.69 6.34
CA ALA A 80 11.74 -16.98 5.96
C ALA A 80 12.05 -18.49 5.83
N GLY A 81 11.09 -19.27 5.30
CA GLY A 81 11.22 -20.73 5.10
C GLY A 81 10.90 -21.59 6.32
N VAL A 82 10.51 -21.02 7.46
CA VAL A 82 10.05 -21.74 8.66
C VAL A 82 8.58 -21.50 8.93
N ALA A 83 7.93 -22.34 9.75
CA ALA A 83 6.58 -22.12 10.23
C ALA A 83 6.63 -21.70 11.70
N ALA A 84 6.06 -20.54 12.00
CA ALA A 84 5.98 -19.95 13.33
C ALA A 84 4.53 -19.88 13.82
N VAL A 85 4.31 -19.83 15.12
CA VAL A 85 2.99 -19.57 15.73
C VAL A 85 3.10 -18.42 16.74
N ASN A 86 1.95 -17.83 17.14
CA ASN A 86 1.92 -16.71 18.07
C ASN A 86 2.84 -15.56 17.67
N LEU A 87 2.80 -15.19 16.39
CA LEU A 87 3.67 -14.18 15.82
C LEU A 87 3.21 -12.77 16.23
N HIS A 88 4.14 -12.00 16.76
CA HIS A 88 4.00 -10.57 17.03
C HIS A 88 5.08 -9.83 16.26
N ALA A 89 4.70 -8.83 15.49
CA ALA A 89 5.64 -8.00 14.75
C ALA A 89 5.43 -6.52 15.08
N LYS A 90 6.55 -5.86 15.34
CA LYS A 90 6.63 -4.41 15.42
C LYS A 90 7.55 -3.90 14.33
N VAL A 91 7.09 -2.96 13.55
CA VAL A 91 7.81 -2.40 12.40
C VAL A 91 7.81 -0.89 12.48
N ASP A 92 9.00 -0.30 12.44
CA ASP A 92 9.19 1.12 12.17
C ASP A 92 9.80 1.26 10.77
N LEU A 93 9.10 1.93 9.88
CA LEU A 93 9.53 2.18 8.50
C LEU A 93 9.63 3.68 8.26
N PHE A 94 10.80 4.13 7.84
CA PHE A 94 11.07 5.49 7.38
C PHE A 94 11.30 5.44 5.87
N ALA A 95 10.74 6.38 5.12
CA ALA A 95 10.93 6.43 3.67
C ALA A 95 11.15 7.87 3.20
N ALA A 96 12.20 8.07 2.43
CA ALA A 96 12.47 9.31 1.72
C ALA A 96 12.11 9.11 0.24
N THR A 97 11.15 9.87 -0.26
CA THR A 97 10.67 9.80 -1.63
C THR A 97 11.00 11.09 -2.38
N PHE A 98 11.57 10.92 -3.56
CA PHE A 98 11.82 11.97 -4.53
C PHE A 98 10.93 11.72 -5.75
N ALA A 99 10.17 12.74 -6.15
CA ALA A 99 9.37 12.68 -7.36
C ALA A 99 9.70 13.89 -8.25
N TYR A 100 9.71 13.66 -9.54
CA TYR A 100 9.87 14.70 -10.54
C TYR A 100 8.63 14.75 -11.41
N ILE A 101 7.95 15.90 -11.42
CA ILE A 101 6.82 16.19 -12.29
C ILE A 101 7.36 16.68 -13.61
N TRP A 102 6.97 16.02 -14.69
CA TRP A 102 7.45 16.32 -16.03
C TRP A 102 6.82 17.61 -16.59
N ASN A 103 7.55 18.29 -17.43
CA ASN A 103 7.01 19.42 -18.17
C ASN A 103 6.18 18.92 -19.36
N THR A 104 4.90 18.71 -19.16
CA THR A 104 3.97 18.19 -20.18
C THR A 104 2.92 19.21 -20.62
N GLY A 105 3.07 20.47 -20.17
CA GLY A 105 2.14 21.57 -20.50
C GLY A 105 0.81 21.49 -19.75
N GLN A 106 -0.15 22.26 -20.22
CA GLN A 106 -1.48 22.46 -19.57
C GLN A 106 -2.56 21.51 -20.11
N GLY A 107 -2.18 20.33 -20.58
CA GLY A 107 -3.11 19.33 -21.11
C GLY A 107 -3.87 18.55 -20.01
N HIS A 108 -4.73 17.63 -20.45
CA HIS A 108 -5.42 16.72 -19.52
C HIS A 108 -4.50 15.68 -18.88
N TRP A 109 -3.32 15.46 -19.44
CA TRP A 109 -2.36 14.49 -18.95
C TRP A 109 -1.16 15.17 -18.32
N ASN A 110 -0.84 14.76 -17.10
CA ASN A 110 0.42 15.10 -16.45
C ASN A 110 1.14 13.81 -16.01
N PHE A 111 2.46 13.87 -15.96
CA PHE A 111 3.30 12.71 -15.69
C PHE A 111 4.32 13.02 -14.61
N ALA A 112 4.71 12.00 -13.88
CA ALA A 112 5.79 12.07 -12.90
C ALA A 112 6.57 10.75 -12.88
N SER A 113 7.79 10.83 -12.39
CA SER A 113 8.58 9.67 -11.95
C SER A 113 8.84 9.78 -10.46
N MET A 114 8.94 8.67 -9.76
CA MET A 114 9.30 8.68 -8.33
C MET A 114 10.30 7.58 -7.99
N PHE A 115 11.08 7.86 -6.95
CA PHE A 115 12.03 6.94 -6.36
C PHE A 115 12.04 7.11 -4.84
N THR A 116 12.02 5.99 -4.10
CA THR A 116 11.96 5.97 -2.64
C THR A 116 13.10 5.14 -2.08
N VAL A 117 13.77 5.68 -1.08
CA VAL A 117 14.76 4.99 -0.26
C VAL A 117 14.14 4.76 1.11
N PRO A 118 13.76 3.52 1.43
CA PRO A 118 13.19 3.22 2.74
C PRO A 118 14.24 2.63 3.68
N TYR A 119 14.05 2.86 4.98
CA TYR A 119 14.82 2.27 6.08
C TYR A 119 13.85 1.62 7.06
N ILE A 120 14.10 0.38 7.44
CA ILE A 120 13.18 -0.42 8.26
C ILE A 120 13.85 -0.93 9.54
N ARG A 121 13.04 -1.06 10.59
CA ARG A 121 13.41 -1.70 11.87
C ARG A 121 12.33 -2.68 12.29
N PRO A 122 12.35 -3.92 11.79
CA PRO A 122 11.44 -4.96 12.24
C PRO A 122 11.92 -5.58 13.54
N THR A 123 10.98 -5.88 14.43
CA THR A 123 11.15 -6.77 15.59
C THR A 123 10.06 -7.82 15.50
N VAL A 124 10.44 -9.08 15.41
CA VAL A 124 9.52 -10.20 15.28
C VAL A 124 9.72 -11.16 16.45
N THR A 125 8.65 -11.47 17.15
CA THR A 125 8.62 -12.46 18.22
C THR A 125 7.66 -13.57 17.82
N ALA A 126 8.10 -14.83 17.92
CA ALA A 126 7.27 -15.99 17.59
C ALA A 126 7.66 -17.20 18.42
N ASP A 127 6.75 -18.16 18.49
CA ASP A 127 7.01 -19.47 19.03
C ASP A 127 7.41 -20.41 17.87
N LEU A 128 8.60 -20.95 17.93
CA LEU A 128 9.12 -21.92 16.95
C LEU A 128 9.04 -23.32 17.57
N SER A 129 8.58 -24.31 16.81
CA SER A 129 8.62 -25.71 17.21
C SER A 129 9.65 -26.49 16.40
N LEU A 130 10.65 -27.02 17.07
CA LEU A 130 11.69 -27.92 16.52
C LEU A 130 11.47 -29.32 17.08
N GLY A 131 10.54 -30.08 16.48
CA GLY A 131 10.16 -31.39 16.96
C GLY A 131 9.54 -31.36 18.36
N ARG A 132 10.18 -31.96 19.39
CA ARG A 132 9.72 -31.92 20.79
C ARG A 132 10.22 -30.72 21.60
N LEU A 133 11.13 -29.94 21.03
CA LEU A 133 11.67 -28.74 21.64
C LEU A 133 11.03 -27.54 20.93
N GLY A 134 10.41 -26.65 21.70
CA GLY A 134 9.87 -25.41 21.22
C GLY A 134 10.23 -24.28 22.17
N GLY A 135 10.30 -23.06 21.66
CA GLY A 135 10.62 -21.89 22.47
C GLY A 135 10.17 -20.61 21.80
N ARG A 136 9.90 -19.60 22.63
CA ARG A 136 9.66 -18.24 22.19
C ARG A 136 10.97 -17.57 21.85
N THR A 137 11.07 -17.02 20.66
CA THR A 137 12.26 -16.30 20.21
C THR A 137 11.87 -14.91 19.73
N THR A 138 12.80 -13.97 19.85
CA THR A 138 12.65 -12.61 19.34
C THR A 138 13.85 -12.29 18.48
N ASP A 139 13.58 -11.84 17.27
CA ASP A 139 14.58 -11.44 16.30
C ASP A 139 14.38 -9.95 15.94
N ARG A 140 15.48 -9.29 15.56
CA ARG A 140 15.51 -7.87 15.21
C ARG A 140 16.46 -7.63 14.06
N ALA A 141 16.02 -6.79 13.13
CA ALA A 141 16.87 -6.30 12.06
C ALA A 141 16.76 -4.78 11.95
N SER A 142 17.69 -4.14 11.28
CA SER A 142 17.61 -2.71 10.98
C SER A 142 18.53 -2.37 9.81
N GLY A 143 17.99 -1.79 8.75
CA GLY A 143 18.76 -1.47 7.56
C GLY A 143 17.90 -0.81 6.48
N LEU A 144 18.51 -0.67 5.30
CA LEU A 144 17.75 -0.25 4.12
C LEU A 144 16.76 -1.37 3.75
N PHE A 145 15.52 -0.96 3.51
CA PHE A 145 14.49 -1.84 2.95
C PHE A 145 14.61 -1.88 1.42
N ASP A 146 13.85 -2.74 0.78
CA ASP A 146 13.81 -2.85 -0.68
C ASP A 146 13.46 -1.52 -1.33
N LEU A 147 14.27 -1.09 -2.30
CA LEU A 147 14.03 0.14 -3.05
C LEU A 147 12.68 0.09 -3.76
N TYR A 148 12.02 1.23 -3.80
CA TYR A 148 10.68 1.36 -4.34
C TYR A 148 10.63 2.53 -5.31
N PHE A 149 10.14 2.30 -6.52
CA PHE A 149 10.10 3.33 -7.55
C PHE A 149 8.94 3.14 -8.52
N ALA A 150 8.53 4.23 -9.15
CA ALA A 150 7.62 4.22 -10.28
C ALA A 150 8.26 5.02 -11.43
N PRO A 151 8.68 4.36 -12.52
CA PRO A 151 9.30 5.05 -13.66
C PRO A 151 8.39 6.09 -14.27
N VAL A 152 7.10 5.78 -14.37
CA VAL A 152 6.07 6.67 -14.90
C VAL A 152 4.80 6.52 -14.09
N ILE A 153 4.29 7.65 -13.62
CA ILE A 153 2.94 7.81 -13.12
C ILE A 153 2.25 8.80 -14.04
N ALA A 154 1.08 8.45 -14.57
CA ALA A 154 0.26 9.30 -15.42
C ALA A 154 -0.97 9.75 -14.65
N SER A 155 -1.32 11.03 -14.72
CA SER A 155 -2.59 11.55 -14.20
C SER A 155 -3.42 12.12 -15.33
N TYR A 156 -4.72 11.77 -15.35
CA TYR A 156 -5.70 12.28 -16.31
C TYR A 156 -6.74 13.14 -15.59
N HIS A 157 -6.82 14.40 -16.00
CA HIS A 157 -7.76 15.38 -15.44
C HIS A 157 -9.01 15.40 -16.29
N VAL A 158 -10.07 14.70 -15.86
CA VAL A 158 -11.38 14.69 -16.52
C VAL A 158 -12.01 16.09 -16.45
N SER A 159 -11.85 16.75 -15.29
CA SER A 159 -12.33 18.11 -15.02
C SER A 159 -11.48 18.75 -13.91
N GLN A 160 -11.85 19.94 -13.46
CA GLN A 160 -11.22 20.60 -12.31
C GLN A 160 -11.48 19.89 -10.97
N VAL A 161 -12.40 18.95 -10.93
CA VAL A 161 -12.83 18.26 -9.70
C VAL A 161 -12.67 16.73 -9.78
N GLU A 162 -12.40 16.17 -10.95
CA GLU A 162 -12.32 14.73 -11.15
C GLU A 162 -11.00 14.35 -11.82
N HIS A 163 -10.23 13.48 -11.17
CA HIS A 163 -8.88 13.12 -11.57
C HIS A 163 -8.63 11.64 -11.35
N TRP A 164 -7.87 11.06 -12.27
CA TRP A 164 -7.40 9.69 -12.22
C TRP A 164 -5.89 9.65 -12.31
N SER A 165 -5.25 8.71 -11.64
CA SER A 165 -3.83 8.41 -11.83
C SER A 165 -3.62 6.94 -12.11
N PHE A 166 -2.56 6.63 -12.85
CA PHE A 166 -2.17 5.28 -13.25
C PHE A 166 -0.66 5.16 -13.06
N GLY A 167 -0.22 4.11 -12.42
CA GLY A 167 1.21 3.89 -12.21
C GLY A 167 1.55 2.41 -12.07
N LEU A 168 2.78 2.07 -12.48
CA LEU A 168 3.40 0.80 -12.15
C LEU A 168 4.46 1.07 -11.10
N TYR A 169 4.23 0.58 -9.90
CA TYR A 169 5.16 0.69 -8.79
C TYR A 169 5.97 -0.61 -8.68
N ILE A 170 7.27 -0.49 -8.49
CA ILE A 170 8.21 -1.60 -8.52
C ILE A 170 9.03 -1.59 -7.24
N TYR A 171 9.07 -2.72 -6.55
CA TYR A 171 9.98 -2.96 -5.43
C TYR A 171 11.09 -3.89 -5.90
N ALA A 172 12.34 -3.46 -5.73
CA ALA A 172 13.51 -4.24 -6.08
C ALA A 172 14.08 -4.92 -4.81
N PRO A 173 14.46 -6.19 -4.85
CA PRO A 173 15.01 -6.91 -3.71
C PRO A 173 16.46 -6.47 -3.45
N THR A 174 16.62 -5.29 -2.86
CA THR A 174 17.93 -4.65 -2.62
C THR A 174 18.35 -4.67 -1.16
N ALA A 175 17.45 -5.06 -0.26
CA ALA A 175 17.70 -5.17 1.16
C ALA A 175 18.39 -6.50 1.50
N ASN A 176 18.99 -6.57 2.70
CA ASN A 176 19.50 -7.83 3.22
C ASN A 176 18.35 -8.78 3.54
N TYR A 177 18.59 -10.06 3.24
CA TYR A 177 17.68 -11.14 3.55
C TYR A 177 18.47 -12.38 3.94
N GLU A 178 18.07 -13.04 5.00
CA GLU A 178 18.66 -14.29 5.45
C GLU A 178 17.57 -15.32 5.74
N LYS A 179 17.64 -16.45 5.06
CA LYS A 179 16.73 -17.57 5.27
C LYS A 179 16.83 -18.10 6.71
N GLY A 180 15.68 -18.29 7.34
CA GLY A 180 15.59 -18.78 8.72
C GLY A 180 15.57 -17.68 9.78
N GLN A 181 15.89 -16.43 9.46
CA GLN A 181 15.69 -15.30 10.35
C GLN A 181 14.22 -14.86 10.35
N LEU A 182 13.67 -14.56 11.54
CA LEU A 182 12.30 -14.07 11.66
C LEU A 182 12.16 -12.60 11.25
N ALA A 183 13.20 -11.79 11.51
CA ALA A 183 13.22 -10.39 11.15
C ALA A 183 14.25 -10.16 10.04
N ASN A 184 13.78 -9.80 8.85
CA ASN A 184 14.60 -9.41 7.71
C ASN A 184 14.30 -7.98 7.32
N GLU A 185 15.30 -7.27 6.76
CA GLU A 185 15.12 -5.94 6.21
C GLU A 185 14.30 -5.97 4.92
N GLY A 186 14.41 -7.00 4.09
CA GLY A 186 13.72 -7.16 2.81
C GLY A 186 12.85 -8.40 2.70
N LEU A 187 12.15 -8.53 1.58
CA LEU A 187 11.36 -9.72 1.25
C LEU A 187 12.06 -10.65 0.24
N ASN A 188 13.22 -10.26 -0.29
CA ASN A 188 14.00 -11.00 -1.28
C ASN A 188 13.22 -11.36 -2.57
N VAL A 189 12.25 -10.53 -2.93
CA VAL A 189 11.41 -10.70 -4.13
C VAL A 189 11.20 -9.38 -4.85
N TRP A 190 11.17 -9.44 -6.16
CA TRP A 190 10.60 -8.35 -6.96
C TRP A 190 9.10 -8.29 -6.72
N THR A 191 8.56 -7.07 -6.66
CA THR A 191 7.12 -6.87 -6.62
C THR A 191 6.73 -5.82 -7.66
N PHE A 192 5.78 -6.16 -8.51
CA PHE A 192 5.20 -5.28 -9.51
C PHE A 192 3.78 -4.94 -9.09
N SER A 193 3.50 -3.66 -8.91
CA SER A 193 2.25 -3.18 -8.34
C SER A 193 1.59 -2.15 -9.28
N PRO A 194 0.89 -2.59 -10.34
CA PRO A 194 0.01 -1.70 -11.09
C PRO A 194 -1.08 -1.16 -10.17
N ALA A 195 -1.30 0.17 -10.25
CA ALA A 195 -2.28 0.83 -9.40
C ALA A 195 -3.00 1.96 -10.15
N VAL A 196 -4.23 2.21 -9.71
CA VAL A 196 -5.11 3.28 -10.19
C VAL A 196 -5.51 4.13 -8.99
N GLY A 197 -5.22 5.42 -9.07
CA GLY A 197 -5.66 6.43 -8.12
C GLY A 197 -6.86 7.21 -8.66
N TYR A 198 -7.74 7.62 -7.76
CA TYR A 198 -8.89 8.46 -8.05
C TYR A 198 -8.97 9.58 -7.03
N THR A 199 -9.32 10.79 -7.47
CA THR A 199 -9.64 11.92 -6.60
C THR A 199 -10.84 12.66 -7.15
N HIS A 200 -11.83 12.88 -6.29
CA HIS A 200 -12.95 13.78 -6.57
C HIS A 200 -13.07 14.87 -5.51
N LEU A 201 -13.19 16.10 -5.98
CA LEU A 201 -13.28 17.29 -5.14
C LEU A 201 -14.71 17.83 -5.17
N PHE A 202 -15.40 17.83 -4.03
CA PHE A 202 -16.73 18.35 -3.87
C PHE A 202 -16.69 19.75 -3.25
N GLN A 203 -17.82 20.46 -3.31
CA GLN A 203 -18.02 21.71 -2.61
C GLN A 203 -16.87 22.72 -2.86
N LYS A 204 -16.49 22.91 -4.14
CA LYS A 204 -15.39 23.80 -4.54
C LYS A 204 -14.04 23.44 -3.91
N GLY A 205 -13.78 22.13 -3.74
CA GLY A 205 -12.51 21.60 -3.21
C GLY A 205 -12.42 21.53 -1.68
N THR A 206 -13.50 21.88 -0.94
CA THR A 206 -13.50 21.79 0.52
C THR A 206 -13.73 20.38 1.05
N PHE A 207 -14.23 19.46 0.21
CA PHE A 207 -14.35 18.06 0.54
C PHE A 207 -13.69 17.20 -0.55
N GLU A 208 -12.80 16.34 -0.13
CA GLU A 208 -12.03 15.41 -0.98
C GLU A 208 -12.46 13.99 -0.71
N LEU A 209 -12.67 13.22 -1.78
CA LEU A 209 -12.72 11.77 -1.76
C LEU A 209 -11.61 11.26 -2.66
N SER A 210 -10.68 10.50 -2.09
CA SER A 210 -9.57 9.88 -2.82
C SER A 210 -9.55 8.37 -2.57
N ALA A 211 -9.13 7.60 -3.57
CA ALA A 211 -8.96 6.16 -3.49
C ALA A 211 -7.76 5.71 -4.30
N LEU A 212 -7.08 4.66 -3.85
CA LEU A 212 -5.97 4.01 -4.55
C LEU A 212 -6.22 2.50 -4.55
N ALA A 213 -6.46 1.93 -5.73
CA ALA A 213 -6.57 0.50 -5.92
C ALA A 213 -5.33 -0.04 -6.63
N GLY A 214 -4.84 -1.20 -6.24
CA GLY A 214 -3.69 -1.84 -6.88
C GLY A 214 -3.67 -3.35 -6.66
N VAL A 215 -2.82 -4.02 -7.42
CA VAL A 215 -2.54 -5.45 -7.25
C VAL A 215 -1.02 -5.64 -7.18
N ASP A 216 -0.55 -6.30 -6.14
CA ASP A 216 0.84 -6.62 -5.94
C ASP A 216 1.12 -8.03 -6.50
N PHE A 217 1.98 -8.14 -7.50
CA PHE A 217 2.47 -9.38 -8.08
C PHE A 217 3.90 -9.63 -7.63
N TYR A 218 4.18 -10.79 -7.06
CA TYR A 218 5.45 -11.13 -6.47
C TYR A 218 6.23 -12.13 -7.32
N SER A 219 7.53 -11.93 -7.47
CA SER A 219 8.41 -12.99 -7.95
C SER A 219 8.62 -14.07 -6.86
N LYS A 220 9.16 -15.20 -7.25
CA LYS A 220 9.53 -16.25 -6.31
C LYS A 220 10.73 -15.82 -5.46
N ASN A 221 10.69 -16.12 -4.16
CA ASN A 221 11.86 -16.12 -3.28
C ASN A 221 12.60 -17.43 -3.45
N ASN A 222 13.73 -17.39 -4.15
CA ASN A 222 14.50 -18.59 -4.49
C ASN A 222 15.18 -19.23 -3.27
N ASP A 223 15.43 -18.48 -2.20
CA ASP A 223 16.06 -19.00 -0.99
C ASP A 223 15.12 -19.89 -0.18
N THR A 224 13.84 -19.58 -0.18
CA THR A 224 12.82 -20.32 0.58
C THR A 224 11.95 -21.20 -0.31
N ASP A 225 12.11 -21.11 -1.63
CA ASP A 225 11.24 -21.77 -2.62
C ASP A 225 9.76 -21.39 -2.43
N TYR A 226 9.51 -20.10 -2.13
CA TYR A 226 8.19 -19.57 -1.79
C TYR A 226 7.79 -18.44 -2.73
N GLN A 227 6.57 -18.45 -3.21
CA GLN A 227 6.00 -17.34 -3.99
C GLN A 227 4.69 -16.88 -3.38
N ASN A 228 4.61 -15.61 -3.07
CA ASN A 228 3.36 -14.99 -2.62
C ASN A 228 2.36 -14.94 -3.77
N GLY A 229 1.11 -15.31 -3.52
CA GLY A 229 0.01 -15.07 -4.42
C GLY A 229 -0.27 -13.58 -4.61
N ALA A 230 -0.94 -13.22 -5.71
CA ALA A 230 -1.27 -11.83 -6.00
C ALA A 230 -2.17 -11.22 -4.90
N VAL A 231 -1.88 -9.96 -4.52
CA VAL A 231 -2.57 -9.25 -3.43
C VAL A 231 -3.23 -7.99 -3.97
N PHE A 232 -4.55 -7.94 -3.90
CA PHE A 232 -5.33 -6.73 -4.15
C PHE A 232 -5.31 -5.83 -2.91
N ARG A 233 -5.20 -4.53 -3.13
CA ARG A 233 -5.35 -3.49 -2.11
C ARG A 233 -6.24 -2.36 -2.60
N LEU A 234 -7.02 -1.82 -1.69
CA LEU A 234 -7.82 -0.61 -1.90
C LEU A 234 -7.71 0.25 -0.64
N ASP A 235 -7.13 1.42 -0.79
CA ASP A 235 -7.07 2.43 0.26
C ASP A 235 -7.96 3.61 -0.13
N ALA A 236 -8.67 4.21 0.82
CA ALA A 236 -9.55 5.33 0.62
C ALA A 236 -9.35 6.42 1.67
N LEU A 237 -9.58 7.67 1.27
CA LEU A 237 -9.50 8.86 2.12
C LEU A 237 -10.68 9.77 1.83
N ALA A 238 -11.44 10.12 2.86
CA ALA A 238 -12.46 11.15 2.81
C ALA A 238 -12.05 12.29 3.75
N MET A 239 -11.92 13.53 3.25
CA MET A 239 -11.35 14.63 4.01
C MET A 239 -12.08 15.94 3.76
N LYS A 240 -12.47 16.61 4.84
CA LYS A 240 -13.00 17.98 4.81
C LYS A 240 -11.90 18.96 5.17
N ARG A 241 -11.74 19.99 4.34
CA ARG A 241 -10.71 21.03 4.49
C ARG A 241 -11.29 22.34 4.96
N THR A 242 -10.51 23.06 5.76
CA THR A 242 -10.84 24.39 6.25
C THR A 242 -10.01 25.46 5.53
N PRO A 243 -10.45 26.74 5.52
CA PRO A 243 -9.67 27.84 4.95
C PRO A 243 -8.29 28.03 5.60
N GLY A 244 -8.11 27.59 6.85
CA GLY A 244 -6.85 27.65 7.59
C GLY A 244 -5.83 26.57 7.23
N GLY A 245 -6.10 25.76 6.18
CA GLY A 245 -5.19 24.71 5.71
C GLY A 245 -5.34 23.37 6.43
N TRP A 246 -6.19 23.28 7.44
CA TRP A 246 -6.46 22.02 8.14
C TRP A 246 -7.44 21.14 7.36
N GLY A 247 -7.20 19.84 7.36
CA GLY A 247 -8.08 18.81 6.84
C GLY A 247 -8.37 17.77 7.92
N PHE A 248 -9.62 17.38 8.07
CA PHE A 248 -10.10 16.38 9.01
C PHE A 248 -10.87 15.31 8.24
N GLY A 249 -10.59 14.05 8.51
CA GLY A 249 -11.22 13.00 7.73
C GLY A 249 -11.05 11.60 8.29
N LEU A 250 -11.38 10.64 7.44
CA LEU A 250 -11.24 9.22 7.69
C LEU A 250 -10.40 8.59 6.57
N ALA A 251 -9.52 7.67 6.95
CA ALA A 251 -8.85 6.78 6.04
C ALA A 251 -9.35 5.35 6.26
N ALA A 252 -9.44 4.57 5.19
CA ALA A 252 -9.80 3.16 5.23
C ALA A 252 -8.88 2.37 4.31
N GLY A 253 -8.69 1.10 4.61
CA GLY A 253 -7.92 0.19 3.79
C GLY A 253 -8.53 -1.20 3.74
N TRP A 254 -8.40 -1.85 2.60
CA TRP A 254 -8.77 -3.23 2.37
C TRP A 254 -7.64 -3.92 1.61
N ILE A 255 -7.16 -5.01 2.18
CA ILE A 255 -6.18 -5.90 1.55
C ILE A 255 -6.86 -7.26 1.40
N GLN A 256 -6.76 -7.83 0.20
CA GLN A 256 -7.29 -9.14 -0.12
C GLN A 256 -6.30 -9.87 -1.04
N GLN A 257 -5.74 -10.95 -0.57
CA GLN A 257 -4.99 -11.83 -1.44
C GLN A 257 -5.94 -12.57 -2.39
N LEU A 258 -5.59 -12.61 -3.68
CA LEU A 258 -6.44 -13.13 -4.76
C LEU A 258 -6.14 -14.61 -5.05
N GLU A 259 -4.88 -15.03 -4.88
CA GLU A 259 -4.37 -16.34 -5.23
C GLU A 259 -3.69 -16.98 -4.02
N ASP A 260 -3.62 -18.31 -3.99
CA ASP A 260 -2.83 -19.03 -2.99
C ASP A 260 -1.35 -18.71 -3.15
N ASP A 261 -0.61 -18.78 -2.05
CA ASP A 261 0.83 -18.83 -2.12
C ASP A 261 1.26 -20.20 -2.66
N ASP A 262 2.45 -20.24 -3.29
CA ASP A 262 3.05 -21.44 -3.87
C ASP A 262 4.36 -21.79 -3.15
N GLY A 263 4.64 -23.08 -3.05
CA GLY A 263 5.88 -23.61 -2.48
C GLY A 263 5.65 -24.58 -1.32
N PRO A 264 6.70 -25.32 -0.91
CA PRO A 264 6.57 -26.43 0.04
C PRO A 264 6.00 -26.07 1.42
N THR A 265 6.20 -24.81 1.84
CA THR A 265 5.65 -24.30 3.12
C THR A 265 4.21 -23.85 2.94
N ALA A 266 3.87 -23.23 1.82
CA ALA A 266 2.51 -22.83 1.48
C ALA A 266 1.58 -24.05 1.34
N ASP A 267 2.03 -25.11 0.65
CA ASP A 267 1.27 -26.35 0.46
C ASP A 267 0.89 -27.01 1.78
N ARG A 268 1.82 -27.03 2.74
CA ARG A 268 1.57 -27.56 4.10
C ARG A 268 0.54 -26.77 4.87
N LEU A 269 0.35 -25.50 4.51
CA LEU A 269 -0.59 -24.56 5.16
C LEU A 269 -1.85 -24.33 4.33
N ASN A 270 -2.12 -25.14 3.29
CA ASN A 270 -3.26 -25.05 2.38
C ASN A 270 -3.35 -23.69 1.68
N GLY A 271 -2.21 -23.18 1.19
CA GLY A 271 -2.10 -22.01 0.33
C GLY A 271 -1.98 -20.65 1.01
N PHE A 272 -2.32 -20.48 2.27
CA PHE A 272 -2.11 -19.33 3.15
C PHE A 272 -2.48 -17.93 2.55
N ARG A 273 -3.76 -17.67 2.14
CA ARG A 273 -4.27 -16.35 1.69
C ARG A 273 -4.65 -15.41 2.83
N GLY A 274 -4.40 -14.13 2.70
CA GLY A 274 -4.73 -13.13 3.69
C GLY A 274 -5.71 -12.05 3.29
N ARG A 275 -6.37 -11.49 4.31
CA ARG A 275 -7.16 -10.28 4.17
C ARG A 275 -7.03 -9.41 5.41
N SER A 276 -7.23 -8.11 5.23
CA SER A 276 -7.42 -7.17 6.33
C SER A 276 -8.30 -6.00 5.89
N LEU A 277 -9.12 -5.54 6.81
CA LEU A 277 -9.88 -4.30 6.72
C LEU A 277 -9.49 -3.40 7.87
N GLY A 278 -9.33 -2.11 7.61
CA GLY A 278 -9.00 -1.11 8.62
C GLY A 278 -9.68 0.22 8.32
N ILE A 279 -9.94 0.98 9.37
CA ILE A 279 -10.48 2.34 9.29
C ILE A 279 -9.94 3.17 10.46
N GLY A 280 -9.81 4.46 10.25
CA GLY A 280 -9.44 5.36 11.32
C GLY A 280 -9.38 6.82 10.91
N PRO A 281 -9.11 7.73 11.87
CA PRO A 281 -9.03 9.15 11.62
C PRO A 281 -7.84 9.53 10.76
N ALA A 282 -8.01 10.60 10.00
CA ALA A 282 -6.98 11.26 9.22
C ALA A 282 -6.99 12.77 9.49
N LEU A 283 -5.80 13.31 9.71
CA LEU A 283 -5.56 14.74 9.90
C LEU A 283 -4.55 15.20 8.85
N ASN A 284 -4.81 16.35 8.24
CA ASN A 284 -3.89 16.97 7.31
C ASN A 284 -3.71 18.45 7.63
N TYR A 285 -2.53 18.98 7.42
CA TYR A 285 -2.27 20.40 7.41
C TYR A 285 -1.48 20.75 6.16
N SER A 286 -1.96 21.77 5.43
CA SER A 286 -1.44 22.15 4.14
C SER A 286 -1.21 23.65 4.10
N LYS A 287 0.01 24.08 3.73
CA LYS A 287 0.34 25.51 3.62
C LYS A 287 1.17 25.77 2.37
N ALA A 288 0.65 26.63 1.51
CA ALA A 288 1.42 27.18 0.39
C ALA A 288 2.23 28.40 0.89
N PHE A 289 3.50 28.46 0.49
CA PHE A 289 4.38 29.61 0.73
C PHE A 289 4.53 30.47 -0.52
N SER A 290 4.41 29.85 -1.70
CA SER A 290 4.38 30.51 -3.00
C SER A 290 3.41 29.77 -3.92
N LYS A 291 3.37 30.13 -5.20
CA LYS A 291 2.61 29.38 -6.21
C LYS A 291 3.19 28.00 -6.50
N GLU A 292 4.48 27.82 -6.25
CA GLU A 292 5.25 26.61 -6.56
C GLU A 292 5.60 25.82 -5.29
N SER A 293 5.74 26.50 -4.14
CA SER A 293 6.18 25.87 -2.91
C SER A 293 5.05 25.62 -1.93
N LYS A 294 4.87 24.37 -1.53
CA LYS A 294 3.82 23.92 -0.63
C LYS A 294 4.35 22.85 0.31
N VAL A 295 3.91 22.93 1.57
CA VAL A 295 4.13 21.89 2.58
C VAL A 295 2.80 21.23 2.91
N ASP A 296 2.82 19.90 2.97
CA ASP A 296 1.72 19.07 3.44
C ASP A 296 2.19 18.15 4.57
N LEU A 297 1.45 18.12 5.66
CA LEU A 297 1.61 17.17 6.76
C LEU A 297 0.34 16.33 6.86
N THR A 298 0.47 15.01 6.91
CA THR A 298 -0.67 14.11 7.07
C THR A 298 -0.37 13.08 8.14
N VAL A 299 -1.34 12.87 9.03
CA VAL A 299 -1.33 11.82 10.06
C VAL A 299 -2.54 10.93 9.84
N ARG A 300 -2.34 9.62 9.83
CA ARG A 300 -3.41 8.63 9.77
C ARG A 300 -3.12 7.56 10.81
N TRP A 301 -4.14 7.18 11.56
CA TRP A 301 -4.08 6.06 12.48
C TRP A 301 -5.28 5.17 12.20
N LEU A 302 -5.02 3.94 11.80
CA LEU A 302 -6.08 2.99 11.47
C LEU A 302 -6.11 1.88 12.51
N LYS A 303 -7.29 1.31 12.67
CA LYS A 303 -7.49 0.08 13.43
C LYS A 303 -7.98 -1.02 12.48
N GLU A 304 -7.22 -2.10 12.42
CA GLU A 304 -7.61 -3.29 11.67
C GLU A 304 -8.63 -4.11 12.46
N PHE A 305 -9.70 -4.59 11.80
CA PHE A 305 -10.79 -5.29 12.46
C PHE A 305 -11.15 -6.65 11.84
N ASP A 306 -11.30 -6.79 10.53
CA ASP A 306 -11.54 -8.08 9.86
C ASP A 306 -10.25 -8.59 9.25
N VAL A 307 -9.43 -9.27 10.08
CA VAL A 307 -8.12 -9.75 9.68
C VAL A 307 -8.09 -11.26 9.71
N LYS A 308 -7.68 -11.86 8.63
CA LYS A 308 -7.48 -13.30 8.47
C LYS A 308 -6.10 -13.56 7.87
N ASN A 309 -5.31 -14.43 8.51
CA ASN A 309 -3.96 -14.84 8.12
C ASN A 309 -2.98 -13.70 7.76
N ARG A 310 -3.23 -12.55 8.33
CA ARG A 310 -2.31 -11.42 8.38
C ARG A 310 -2.11 -11.03 9.83
N ILE A 311 -1.04 -10.33 10.10
CA ILE A 311 -0.85 -9.67 11.38
C ILE A 311 -1.97 -8.64 11.52
N LYS A 312 -2.62 -8.61 12.67
CA LYS A 312 -3.64 -7.62 13.03
C LYS A 312 -3.03 -6.56 13.90
N GLY A 313 -3.04 -5.32 13.44
CA GLY A 313 -2.41 -4.22 14.15
C GLY A 313 -3.15 -2.89 13.99
N GLU A 314 -2.45 -1.84 14.38
CA GLU A 314 -2.93 -0.46 14.34
C GLU A 314 -1.88 0.43 13.66
N PRO A 315 -1.83 0.48 12.30
CA PRO A 315 -0.86 1.30 11.60
C PRO A 315 -1.05 2.80 11.90
N LEU A 316 0.04 3.45 12.32
CA LEU A 316 0.18 4.89 12.40
C LEU A 316 1.08 5.34 11.24
N VAL A 317 0.59 6.26 10.43
CA VAL A 317 1.30 6.78 9.25
C VAL A 317 1.43 8.29 9.35
N LEU A 318 2.65 8.78 9.29
CA LEU A 318 2.98 10.19 9.22
C LEU A 318 3.59 10.47 7.85
N ASN A 319 3.11 11.49 7.16
CA ASN A 319 3.69 11.95 5.90
C ASN A 319 3.99 13.45 5.99
N PHE A 320 5.18 13.82 5.57
CA PHE A 320 5.57 15.18 5.27
C PHE A 320 5.89 15.27 3.78
N SER A 321 5.38 16.26 3.07
CA SER A 321 5.79 16.51 1.69
C SER A 321 6.04 18.00 1.44
N LEU A 322 7.03 18.25 0.58
CA LEU A 322 7.46 19.55 0.13
C LEU A 322 7.48 19.55 -1.40
N SER A 323 6.74 20.47 -2.01
CA SER A 323 6.83 20.79 -3.44
C SER A 323 7.70 22.04 -3.61
N LEU A 324 8.62 22.00 -4.59
CA LEU A 324 9.57 23.06 -4.92
C LEU A 324 9.44 23.47 -6.38
#